data_501f2b1815a5d97321887e44b14de78a
#
_entry.id   501f2b1815a5d97321887e44b14de78a
#
_cell.length_a   1.000
_cell.length_b   1.000
_cell.length_c   1.000
_cell.angle_alpha   90.00
_cell.angle_beta   90.00
_cell.angle_gamma   90.00
#
_symmetry.space_group_name_H-M   'P 1'
#
loop_
_entity.id
_entity.type
_entity.pdbx_description
1 polymer ?
#
loop_
_entity_poly.entity_id
_entity_poly.type
_entity_poly.pdbx_seq_one_letter_code
_entity_poly.pdbx_strand_id
1 'polypeptide(L)'
;MAKNRDYNYYNKFVELIDYSCQCSKILEDTLANFNTRTIETKLEELHKMKHTADLVKRELMQQLAVEFIPPLEREDIVNLSQKLNNLTDTIEGVLIKIHIYNVQAMKSDIFQFTKLVSKFCYALKAVLEEFHNYKKSTSLKAKLIEVNDLEEEVNRLYYKTVARLYCESKNPVELLVWTGIYD
;
A
#
# COMPACT_ATOMS: atom_id res chain seq x y z
N MET A 1 38.31 -6.39 9.69
CA MET A 1 37.08 -5.58 9.72
C MET A 1 36.52 -5.50 8.30
N ALA A 2 35.45 -6.20 8.02
CA ALA A 2 34.84 -6.18 6.71
C ALA A 2 34.31 -4.76 6.43
N LYS A 3 34.73 -4.16 5.31
CA LYS A 3 34.20 -2.91 4.79
C LYS A 3 32.68 -3.14 4.60
N ASN A 4 31.86 -2.59 5.50
CA ASN A 4 30.40 -2.56 5.31
C ASN A 4 30.18 -1.83 3.99
N ARG A 5 29.68 -2.51 2.97
CA ARG A 5 29.17 -1.84 1.76
C ARG A 5 28.13 -0.86 2.28
N ASP A 6 28.23 0.41 1.88
CA ASP A 6 27.31 1.46 2.29
C ASP A 6 25.86 0.93 2.12
N TYR A 7 25.20 0.70 3.26
CA TYR A 7 23.82 0.20 3.27
C TYR A 7 22.95 1.29 2.67
N ASN A 8 22.20 0.93 1.63
CA ASN A 8 21.44 1.92 0.87
C ASN A 8 19.98 1.93 1.33
N TYR A 9 19.66 2.81 2.28
CA TYR A 9 18.30 3.00 2.79
C TYR A 9 17.30 3.39 1.70
N TYR A 10 17.71 4.20 0.72
CA TYR A 10 16.84 4.61 -0.38
C TYR A 10 16.41 3.40 -1.22
N ASN A 11 17.32 2.48 -1.51
CA ASN A 11 16.98 1.25 -2.22
C ASN A 11 16.02 0.38 -1.40
N LYS A 12 16.14 0.35 -0.07
CA LYS A 12 15.23 -0.38 0.79
C LYS A 12 13.83 0.24 0.84
N PHE A 13 13.70 1.54 0.76
CA PHE A 13 12.40 2.20 0.59
C PHE A 13 11.75 1.82 -0.74
N VAL A 14 12.53 1.80 -1.85
CA VAL A 14 12.03 1.35 -3.16
C VAL A 14 11.63 -0.13 -3.11
N GLU A 15 12.40 -0.98 -2.43
CA GLU A 15 12.06 -2.40 -2.25
C GLU A 15 10.74 -2.56 -1.46
N LEU A 16 10.54 -1.80 -0.37
CA LEU A 16 9.31 -1.84 0.41
C LEU A 16 8.08 -1.42 -0.40
N ILE A 17 8.15 -0.30 -1.14
CA ILE A 17 7.01 0.13 -1.97
C ILE A 17 6.75 -0.81 -3.14
N ASP A 18 7.76 -1.51 -3.63
CA ASP A 18 7.59 -2.49 -4.71
C ASP A 18 6.69 -3.65 -4.28
N TYR A 19 6.79 -4.11 -3.03
CA TYR A 19 5.84 -5.09 -2.48
C TYR A 19 4.42 -4.54 -2.45
N SER A 20 4.21 -3.26 -2.07
CA SER A 20 2.89 -2.64 -2.12
C SER A 20 2.34 -2.56 -3.55
N CYS A 21 3.19 -2.25 -4.55
CA CYS A 21 2.80 -2.26 -5.95
C CYS A 21 2.37 -3.66 -6.41
N GLN A 22 3.13 -4.70 -6.05
CA GLN A 22 2.80 -6.08 -6.40
C GLN A 22 1.50 -6.53 -5.69
N CYS A 23 1.35 -6.26 -4.40
CA CYS A 23 0.14 -6.57 -3.64
C CYS A 23 -1.09 -5.85 -4.20
N SER A 24 -0.98 -4.56 -4.56
CA SER A 24 -2.08 -3.80 -5.17
C SER A 24 -2.53 -4.38 -6.51
N LYS A 25 -1.57 -4.87 -7.31
CA LYS A 25 -1.89 -5.52 -8.58
C LYS A 25 -2.59 -6.86 -8.40
N ILE A 26 -2.13 -7.69 -7.45
CA ILE A 26 -2.79 -8.95 -7.11
C ILE A 26 -4.21 -8.68 -6.60
N LEU A 27 -4.40 -7.67 -5.73
CA LEU A 27 -5.72 -7.28 -5.25
C LEU A 27 -6.63 -6.85 -6.41
N GLU A 28 -6.15 -5.96 -7.29
CA GLU A 28 -6.90 -5.49 -8.47
C GLU A 28 -7.35 -6.67 -9.35
N ASP A 29 -6.41 -7.57 -9.70
CA ASP A 29 -6.69 -8.74 -10.55
C ASP A 29 -7.63 -9.74 -9.86
N THR A 30 -7.49 -9.94 -8.54
CA THR A 30 -8.35 -10.82 -7.75
C THR A 30 -9.78 -10.31 -7.70
N LEU A 31 -9.97 -9.00 -7.48
CA LEU A 31 -11.32 -8.45 -7.39
C LEU A 31 -11.98 -8.29 -8.77
N ALA A 32 -11.20 -8.02 -9.82
CA ALA A 32 -11.72 -8.01 -11.21
C ALA A 32 -12.21 -9.38 -11.67
N ASN A 33 -11.55 -10.46 -11.22
CA ASN A 33 -11.90 -11.85 -11.51
C ASN A 33 -12.41 -12.58 -10.27
N PHE A 34 -13.24 -11.91 -9.48
CA PHE A 34 -13.65 -12.38 -8.17
C PHE A 34 -14.28 -13.76 -8.19
N ASN A 35 -13.73 -14.66 -7.38
CA ASN A 35 -14.23 -16.01 -7.19
C ASN A 35 -14.00 -16.45 -5.74
N THR A 36 -15.08 -16.73 -5.02
CA THR A 36 -15.03 -17.13 -3.60
C THR A 36 -14.19 -18.39 -3.35
N ARG A 37 -14.06 -19.28 -4.34
CA ARG A 37 -13.26 -20.54 -4.21
C ARG A 37 -11.75 -20.30 -4.24
N THR A 38 -11.30 -19.18 -4.78
CA THR A 38 -9.87 -18.87 -4.93
C THR A 38 -9.38 -17.82 -3.93
N ILE A 39 -10.26 -17.26 -3.13
CA ILE A 39 -9.93 -16.18 -2.17
C ILE A 39 -8.83 -16.60 -1.20
N GLU A 40 -8.93 -17.79 -0.60
CA GLU A 40 -7.93 -18.29 0.36
C GLU A 40 -6.55 -18.41 -0.27
N THR A 41 -6.47 -18.94 -1.49
CA THR A 41 -5.19 -19.02 -2.24
C THR A 41 -4.61 -17.62 -2.51
N LYS A 42 -5.46 -16.64 -2.81
CA LYS A 42 -5.02 -15.26 -3.05
C LYS A 42 -4.61 -14.55 -1.75
N LEU A 43 -5.26 -14.85 -0.64
CA LEU A 43 -4.82 -14.41 0.68
C LEU A 43 -3.44 -14.94 1.04
N GLU A 44 -3.20 -16.24 0.81
CA GLU A 44 -1.88 -16.83 1.05
C GLU A 44 -0.79 -16.17 0.17
N GLU A 45 -1.11 -15.84 -1.08
CA GLU A 45 -0.19 -15.14 -1.99
C GLU A 45 0.16 -13.75 -1.45
N LEU A 46 -0.83 -12.94 -1.09
CA LEU A 46 -0.63 -11.62 -0.48
C LEU A 46 0.13 -11.71 0.86
N HIS A 47 -0.24 -12.67 1.71
CA HIS A 47 0.41 -12.87 3.00
C HIS A 47 1.91 -13.19 2.87
N LYS A 48 2.31 -13.99 1.90
CA LYS A 48 3.73 -14.27 1.61
C LYS A 48 4.48 -13.01 1.20
N MET A 49 3.88 -12.16 0.38
CA MET A 49 4.48 -10.89 -0.03
C MET A 49 4.62 -9.93 1.15
N LYS A 50 3.56 -9.77 1.94
CA LYS A 50 3.56 -8.97 3.16
C LYS A 50 4.63 -9.45 4.13
N HIS A 51 4.72 -10.75 4.36
CA HIS A 51 5.77 -11.32 5.22
C HIS A 51 7.17 -10.98 4.72
N THR A 52 7.40 -11.00 3.41
CA THR A 52 8.69 -10.63 2.82
C THR A 52 8.98 -9.14 3.03
N ALA A 53 8.00 -8.26 2.87
CA ALA A 53 8.14 -6.83 3.18
C ALA A 53 8.50 -6.60 4.67
N ASP A 54 7.88 -7.34 5.60
CA ASP A 54 8.21 -7.30 7.02
C ASP A 54 9.68 -7.70 7.30
N LEU A 55 10.20 -8.69 6.57
CA LEU A 55 11.61 -9.09 6.67
C LEU A 55 12.55 -7.98 6.19
N VAL A 56 12.24 -7.34 5.06
CA VAL A 56 13.02 -6.20 4.54
C VAL A 56 13.03 -5.05 5.53
N LYS A 57 11.87 -4.70 6.11
CA LYS A 57 11.78 -3.67 7.14
C LYS A 57 12.59 -4.05 8.39
N ARG A 58 12.51 -5.30 8.83
CA ARG A 58 13.29 -5.78 9.99
C ARG A 58 14.78 -5.67 9.74
N GLU A 59 15.27 -6.07 8.57
CA GLU A 59 16.66 -5.90 8.16
C GLU A 59 17.08 -4.44 8.21
N LEU A 60 16.26 -3.54 7.66
CA LEU A 60 16.50 -2.09 7.68
C LEU A 60 16.62 -1.56 9.11
N MET A 61 15.74 -1.97 10.03
CA MET A 61 15.80 -1.57 11.44
C MET A 61 17.04 -2.11 12.14
N GLN A 62 17.45 -3.36 11.88
CA GLN A 62 18.66 -3.95 12.44
C GLN A 62 19.91 -3.18 11.97
N GLN A 63 19.98 -2.84 10.69
CA GLN A 63 21.08 -2.04 10.16
C GLN A 63 21.10 -0.63 10.76
N LEU A 64 19.95 0.02 10.86
CA LEU A 64 19.84 1.35 11.46
C LEU A 64 20.31 1.36 12.93
N ALA A 65 20.06 0.29 13.68
CA ALA A 65 20.48 0.20 15.08
C ALA A 65 22.01 0.23 15.28
N VAL A 66 22.77 -0.25 14.29
CA VAL A 66 24.25 -0.31 14.34
C VAL A 66 24.95 0.76 13.50
N GLU A 67 24.21 1.46 12.63
CA GLU A 67 24.74 2.54 11.78
C GLU A 67 25.10 3.75 12.64
N PHE A 68 26.30 4.30 12.46
CA PHE A 68 26.73 5.46 13.26
C PHE A 68 26.18 6.78 12.71
N ILE A 69 26.26 6.97 11.39
CA ILE A 69 25.79 8.19 10.70
C ILE A 69 24.95 7.76 9.49
N PRO A 70 23.63 7.61 9.64
CA PRO A 70 22.76 7.32 8.52
C PRO A 70 22.59 8.55 7.60
N PRO A 71 22.17 8.36 6.32
CA PRO A 71 22.05 9.45 5.34
C PRO A 71 20.85 10.38 5.58
N LEU A 72 19.93 10.00 6.44
CA LEU A 72 18.74 10.74 6.87
C LEU A 72 18.64 10.68 8.40
N GLU A 73 17.79 11.51 8.98
CA GLU A 73 17.49 11.41 10.41
C GLU A 73 16.90 10.03 10.74
N ARG A 74 17.33 9.44 11.85
CA ARG A 74 16.92 8.08 12.26
C ARG A 74 15.41 7.95 12.35
N GLU A 75 14.75 8.96 12.92
CA GLU A 75 13.31 9.01 13.09
C GLU A 75 12.59 9.01 11.75
N ASP A 76 13.09 9.75 10.76
CA ASP A 76 12.52 9.79 9.41
C ASP A 76 12.64 8.43 8.71
N ILE A 77 13.78 7.74 8.86
CA ILE A 77 13.97 6.39 8.31
C ILE A 77 12.97 5.41 8.93
N VAL A 78 12.81 5.44 10.25
CA VAL A 78 11.85 4.59 10.98
C VAL A 78 10.42 4.88 10.51
N ASN A 79 10.02 6.16 10.51
CA ASN A 79 8.67 6.58 10.16
C ASN A 79 8.32 6.23 8.71
N LEU A 80 9.23 6.51 7.75
CA LEU A 80 8.99 6.21 6.35
C LEU A 80 8.87 4.70 6.12
N SER A 81 9.80 3.90 6.65
CA SER A 81 9.75 2.45 6.50
C SER A 81 8.49 1.84 7.13
N GLN A 82 8.02 2.37 8.27
CA GLN A 82 6.78 1.93 8.90
C GLN A 82 5.56 2.24 8.02
N LYS A 83 5.49 3.47 7.47
CA LYS A 83 4.38 3.87 6.60
C LYS A 83 4.33 3.04 5.31
N LEU A 84 5.49 2.75 4.70
CA LEU A 84 5.57 1.90 3.51
C LEU A 84 5.11 0.47 3.81
N ASN A 85 5.52 -0.10 4.96
CA ASN A 85 5.07 -1.42 5.38
C ASN A 85 3.56 -1.45 5.65
N ASN A 86 3.03 -0.43 6.35
CA ASN A 86 1.59 -0.34 6.64
C ASN A 86 0.74 -0.30 5.37
N LEU A 87 1.26 0.28 4.28
CA LEU A 87 0.55 0.29 3.00
C LEU A 87 0.34 -1.13 2.48
N THR A 88 1.36 -1.99 2.56
CA THR A 88 1.24 -3.41 2.19
C THR A 88 0.25 -4.15 3.09
N ASP A 89 0.30 -3.89 4.41
CA ASP A 89 -0.64 -4.46 5.38
C ASP A 89 -2.09 -4.05 5.09
N THR A 90 -2.31 -2.79 4.73
CA THR A 90 -3.66 -2.26 4.40
C THR A 90 -4.21 -2.92 3.14
N ILE A 91 -3.37 -3.12 2.11
CA ILE A 91 -3.78 -3.78 0.86
C ILE A 91 -4.18 -5.24 1.12
N GLU A 92 -3.41 -5.99 1.91
CA GLU A 92 -3.78 -7.34 2.35
C GLU A 92 -5.08 -7.31 3.14
N GLY A 93 -5.23 -6.33 4.05
CA GLY A 93 -6.40 -6.14 4.90
C GLY A 93 -7.73 -6.04 4.15
N VAL A 94 -7.72 -5.48 2.94
CA VAL A 94 -8.93 -5.42 2.09
C VAL A 94 -9.42 -6.82 1.73
N LEU A 95 -8.51 -7.71 1.29
CA LEU A 95 -8.90 -9.07 0.90
C LEU A 95 -9.27 -9.92 2.13
N ILE A 96 -8.62 -9.69 3.27
CA ILE A 96 -8.98 -10.30 4.56
C ILE A 96 -10.41 -9.90 4.95
N LYS A 97 -10.78 -8.61 4.87
CA LYS A 97 -12.14 -8.14 5.16
C LYS A 97 -13.17 -8.79 4.24
N ILE A 98 -12.89 -8.89 2.93
CA ILE A 98 -13.75 -9.55 1.95
C ILE A 98 -14.00 -11.03 2.32
N HIS A 99 -12.95 -11.73 2.74
CA HIS A 99 -13.04 -13.13 3.17
C HIS A 99 -13.84 -13.27 4.49
N ILE A 100 -13.47 -12.52 5.54
CA ILE A 100 -14.12 -12.57 6.86
C ILE A 100 -15.61 -12.22 6.78
N TYR A 101 -15.95 -11.22 5.98
CA TYR A 101 -17.35 -10.80 5.79
C TYR A 101 -18.13 -11.72 4.84
N ASN A 102 -17.49 -12.77 4.32
CA ASN A 102 -18.09 -13.75 3.41
C ASN A 102 -18.79 -13.07 2.21
N VAL A 103 -18.13 -12.10 1.60
CA VAL A 103 -18.68 -11.36 0.45
C VAL A 103 -18.85 -12.31 -0.74
N GLN A 104 -20.04 -12.36 -1.31
CA GLN A 104 -20.38 -13.27 -2.41
C GLN A 104 -20.27 -12.61 -3.80
N ALA A 105 -20.37 -11.28 -3.87
CA ALA A 105 -20.28 -10.53 -5.12
C ALA A 105 -19.70 -9.15 -4.89
N MET A 106 -18.90 -8.65 -5.84
CA MET A 106 -18.29 -7.33 -5.77
C MET A 106 -19.24 -6.23 -6.19
N LYS A 107 -19.23 -5.09 -5.48
CA LYS A 107 -19.83 -3.85 -5.94
C LYS A 107 -18.95 -3.21 -7.00
N SER A 108 -19.54 -2.58 -8.00
CA SER A 108 -18.81 -1.97 -9.12
C SER A 108 -17.81 -0.89 -8.72
N ASP A 109 -18.05 -0.21 -7.60
CA ASP A 109 -17.17 0.84 -7.09
C ASP A 109 -15.78 0.33 -6.69
N ILE A 110 -15.70 -0.91 -6.22
CA ILE A 110 -14.45 -1.50 -5.75
C ILE A 110 -13.37 -1.48 -6.85
N PHE A 111 -13.77 -1.61 -8.11
CA PHE A 111 -12.83 -1.59 -9.24
C PHE A 111 -12.20 -0.22 -9.48
N GLN A 112 -12.89 0.87 -9.12
CA GLN A 112 -12.28 2.20 -9.14
C GLN A 112 -11.27 2.37 -8.02
N PHE A 113 -11.62 1.91 -6.80
CA PHE A 113 -10.69 1.96 -5.66
C PHE A 113 -9.41 1.18 -5.94
N THR A 114 -9.50 -0.07 -6.40
CA THR A 114 -8.31 -0.89 -6.65
C THR A 114 -7.40 -0.29 -7.70
N LYS A 115 -7.96 0.29 -8.77
CA LYS A 115 -7.19 1.01 -9.79
C LYS A 115 -6.49 2.25 -9.25
N LEU A 116 -7.16 3.02 -8.40
CA LEU A 116 -6.57 4.20 -7.78
C LEU A 116 -5.49 3.84 -6.78
N VAL A 117 -5.70 2.81 -5.95
CA VAL A 117 -4.68 2.29 -5.02
C VAL A 117 -3.44 1.82 -5.79
N SER A 118 -3.63 1.08 -6.89
CA SER A 118 -2.53 0.65 -7.75
C SER A 118 -1.76 1.84 -8.33
N LYS A 119 -2.46 2.83 -8.91
CA LYS A 119 -1.84 4.07 -9.40
C LYS A 119 -1.07 4.82 -8.32
N PHE A 120 -1.65 4.94 -7.13
CA PHE A 120 -1.02 5.60 -5.99
C PHE A 120 0.30 4.90 -5.60
N CYS A 121 0.31 3.57 -5.51
CA CYS A 121 1.51 2.80 -5.20
C CYS A 121 2.63 3.05 -6.24
N TYR A 122 2.30 3.03 -7.53
CA TYR A 122 3.28 3.28 -8.59
C TYR A 122 3.77 4.74 -8.63
N ALA A 123 2.91 5.72 -8.37
CA ALA A 123 3.31 7.11 -8.25
C ALA A 123 4.25 7.32 -7.06
N LEU A 124 3.94 6.72 -5.90
CA LEU A 124 4.80 6.76 -4.72
C LEU A 124 6.14 6.04 -4.97
N LYS A 125 6.15 4.92 -5.68
CA LYS A 125 7.39 4.26 -6.11
C LYS A 125 8.26 5.21 -6.95
N ALA A 126 7.69 5.92 -7.93
CA ALA A 126 8.41 6.88 -8.74
C ALA A 126 9.01 8.05 -7.91
N VAL A 127 8.35 8.45 -6.82
CA VAL A 127 8.90 9.41 -5.83
C VAL A 127 10.11 8.81 -5.13
N LEU A 128 10.00 7.59 -4.62
CA LEU A 128 11.07 6.94 -3.84
C LEU A 128 12.29 6.58 -4.69
N GLU A 129 12.11 6.23 -5.95
CA GLU A 129 13.22 6.03 -6.91
C GLU A 129 14.05 7.30 -7.11
N GLU A 130 13.41 8.47 -7.10
CA GLU A 130 14.08 9.79 -7.23
C GLU A 130 14.57 10.33 -5.87
N PHE A 131 14.10 9.78 -4.75
CA PHE A 131 14.32 10.33 -3.42
C PHE A 131 15.80 10.38 -3.01
N HIS A 132 16.63 9.45 -3.48
CA HIS A 132 18.07 9.48 -3.25
C HIS A 132 18.75 10.78 -3.72
N ASN A 133 18.16 11.46 -4.69
CA ASN A 133 18.64 12.70 -5.30
C ASN A 133 17.82 13.93 -4.88
N TYR A 134 17.08 13.87 -3.76
CA TYR A 134 16.07 14.88 -3.38
C TYR A 134 16.59 16.33 -3.35
N LYS A 135 17.89 16.54 -3.01
CA LYS A 135 18.51 17.88 -2.96
C LYS A 135 18.71 18.53 -4.34
N LYS A 136 18.79 17.73 -5.41
CA LYS A 136 19.13 18.20 -6.77
C LYS A 136 18.04 17.86 -7.79
N SER A 137 17.08 17.06 -7.43
CA SER A 137 16.02 16.63 -8.34
C SER A 137 15.13 17.79 -8.76
N THR A 138 14.91 17.92 -10.07
CA THR A 138 13.96 18.86 -10.66
C THR A 138 12.57 18.27 -10.84
N SER A 139 12.44 16.95 -10.79
CA SER A 139 11.18 16.21 -11.01
C SER A 139 10.46 15.80 -9.72
N LEU A 140 11.16 15.72 -8.59
CA LEU A 140 10.60 15.21 -7.34
C LEU A 140 9.35 15.97 -6.87
N LYS A 141 9.36 17.30 -7.00
CA LYS A 141 8.20 18.15 -6.65
C LYS A 141 6.96 17.79 -7.47
N ALA A 142 7.11 17.59 -8.77
CA ALA A 142 5.99 17.22 -9.64
C ALA A 142 5.43 15.83 -9.29
N LYS A 143 6.31 14.85 -9.00
CA LYS A 143 5.92 13.52 -8.58
C LYS A 143 5.17 13.53 -7.23
N LEU A 144 5.60 14.37 -6.27
CA LEU A 144 4.91 14.54 -4.99
C LEU A 144 3.53 15.16 -5.17
N ILE A 145 3.37 16.12 -6.08
CA ILE A 145 2.07 16.70 -6.42
C ILE A 145 1.14 15.61 -6.99
N GLU A 146 1.63 14.78 -7.91
CA GLU A 146 0.87 13.66 -8.46
C GLU A 146 0.38 12.68 -7.37
N VAL A 147 1.22 12.36 -6.39
CA VAL A 147 0.83 11.51 -5.25
C VAL A 147 -0.28 12.18 -4.43
N ASN A 148 -0.17 13.47 -4.14
CA ASN A 148 -1.20 14.21 -3.41
C ASN A 148 -2.52 14.29 -4.19
N ASP A 149 -2.46 14.54 -5.50
CA ASP A 149 -3.65 14.57 -6.36
C ASP A 149 -4.39 13.21 -6.36
N LEU A 150 -3.65 12.11 -6.39
CA LEU A 150 -4.20 10.75 -6.28
C LEU A 150 -4.82 10.49 -4.92
N GLU A 151 -4.19 10.95 -3.83
CA GLU A 151 -4.77 10.85 -2.47
C GLU A 151 -6.10 11.60 -2.39
N GLU A 152 -6.17 12.82 -2.92
CA GLU A 152 -7.43 13.58 -2.97
C GLU A 152 -8.50 12.89 -3.83
N GLU A 153 -8.10 12.23 -4.93
CA GLU A 153 -9.03 11.48 -5.79
C GLU A 153 -9.60 10.28 -5.04
N VAL A 154 -8.79 9.52 -4.29
CA VAL A 154 -9.24 8.41 -3.44
C VAL A 154 -10.19 8.91 -2.36
N ASN A 155 -9.87 10.00 -1.66
CA ASN A 155 -10.72 10.58 -0.63
C ASN A 155 -12.09 11.01 -1.19
N ARG A 156 -12.10 11.66 -2.35
CA ARG A 156 -13.36 12.04 -3.02
C ARG A 156 -14.20 10.83 -3.43
N LEU A 157 -13.55 9.78 -3.95
CA LEU A 157 -14.22 8.53 -4.29
C LEU A 157 -14.83 7.88 -3.06
N TYR A 158 -14.08 7.82 -1.95
CA TYR A 158 -14.54 7.28 -0.68
C TYR A 158 -15.81 8.00 -0.19
N TYR A 159 -15.76 9.32 -0.02
CA TYR A 159 -16.91 10.10 0.46
C TYR A 159 -18.16 9.92 -0.42
N LYS A 160 -17.99 9.96 -1.75
CA LYS A 160 -19.07 9.78 -2.69
C LYS A 160 -19.68 8.37 -2.60
N THR A 161 -18.83 7.34 -2.52
CA THR A 161 -19.25 5.94 -2.51
C THR A 161 -19.96 5.60 -1.21
N VAL A 162 -19.40 6.01 -0.07
CA VAL A 162 -20.01 5.77 1.24
C VAL A 162 -21.31 6.54 1.39
N ALA A 163 -21.38 7.81 0.98
CA ALA A 163 -22.62 8.59 1.01
C ALA A 163 -23.73 7.92 0.18
N ARG A 164 -23.41 7.44 -1.03
CA ARG A 164 -24.35 6.70 -1.88
C ARG A 164 -24.78 5.39 -1.21
N LEU A 165 -23.86 4.62 -0.64
CA LEU A 165 -24.16 3.37 0.07
C LEU A 165 -25.22 3.59 1.17
N TYR A 166 -25.09 4.65 1.98
CA TYR A 166 -26.04 4.98 3.05
C TYR A 166 -27.38 5.53 2.52
N CYS A 167 -27.40 6.13 1.33
CA CYS A 167 -28.65 6.55 0.68
C CYS A 167 -29.44 5.37 0.11
N GLU A 168 -28.76 4.42 -0.53
CA GLU A 168 -29.37 3.33 -1.30
C GLU A 168 -29.70 2.12 -0.43
N SER A 169 -28.86 1.76 0.54
CA SER A 169 -29.06 0.60 1.40
C SER A 169 -29.68 0.98 2.74
N LYS A 170 -30.63 0.14 3.20
CA LYS A 170 -31.18 0.18 4.56
C LYS A 170 -30.79 -1.07 5.36
N ASN A 171 -30.02 -1.97 4.78
CA ASN A 171 -29.55 -3.17 5.45
C ASN A 171 -28.32 -2.85 6.31
N PRO A 172 -28.40 -2.95 7.66
CA PRO A 172 -27.28 -2.61 8.55
C PRO A 172 -26.04 -3.48 8.31
N VAL A 173 -26.24 -4.75 7.95
CA VAL A 173 -25.11 -5.67 7.67
C VAL A 173 -24.39 -5.25 6.39
N GLU A 174 -25.13 -4.89 5.35
CA GLU A 174 -24.54 -4.39 4.10
C GLU A 174 -23.75 -3.09 4.33
N LEU A 175 -24.33 -2.15 5.10
CA LEU A 175 -23.65 -0.91 5.47
C LEU A 175 -22.36 -1.19 6.23
N LEU A 176 -22.38 -2.05 7.25
CA LEU A 176 -21.21 -2.43 8.03
C LEU A 176 -20.11 -3.03 7.15
N VAL A 177 -20.46 -4.02 6.34
CA VAL A 177 -19.53 -4.76 5.46
C VAL A 177 -18.86 -3.82 4.48
N TRP A 178 -19.64 -3.07 3.70
CA TRP A 178 -19.06 -2.26 2.62
C TRP A 178 -18.38 -0.99 3.12
N THR A 179 -18.85 -0.37 4.20
CA THR A 179 -18.10 0.73 4.83
C THR A 179 -16.74 0.22 5.31
N GLY A 180 -16.72 -0.95 5.99
CA GLY A 180 -15.47 -1.54 6.46
C GLY A 180 -14.51 -1.99 5.35
N ILE A 181 -15.00 -2.30 4.13
CA ILE A 181 -14.14 -2.65 2.99
C ILE A 181 -13.56 -1.40 2.32
N TYR A 182 -14.36 -0.32 2.24
CA TYR A 182 -13.92 0.95 1.63
C TYR A 182 -12.97 1.77 2.54
N ASP A 183 -13.01 1.55 3.86
CA ASP A 183 -12.14 2.15 4.87
C ASP A 183 -10.76 1.44 4.95
#